data_e7f1c5bb18759bf699cbfe78a8381874
#
_entry.id   e7f1c5bb18759bf699cbfe78a8381874
#
_cell.length_a   1.000
_cell.length_b   1.000
_cell.length_c   1.000
_cell.angle_alpha   90.00
_cell.angle_beta   90.00
_cell.angle_gamma   90.00
#
_symmetry.space_group_name_H-M   'P 1'
#
loop_
_entity.id
_entity.type
_entity.pdbx_description
1 polymer ?
#
loop_
_entity_poly.entity_id
_entity_poly.type
_entity_poly.pdbx_seq_one_letter_code
_entity_poly.pdbx_strand_id
1 'polypeptide(L)'
;MTNDIYSGGSRKVTFRYDIIRGLVKIGEADVISCSINYDSEATIKRTAKFKLSHDINFDFLNDKLRAVMISDGTEYALGTFILSTPTLSQDASSASYSAEAYDTTIILKEDCLTERAYFPAGEKYDNIISSILISAGITDYRIPNIDVRLQADREFEIGTPKLEVCNTLLDEANYNPIIADEYGQITTSRYTAPSLATVTRDYCDDELSVISPILESEADFYNVPNVFIACCNNPEMEREYYSVFENNSPSSKLSTVCRGRKIVSEVYKPDCIESPEALDEYVRRKASEASAVFDKLKISTALMPGHGYHDIIRVSCKDISGIYLEKSWSTELKAGALMSHDLVGVYQYDL
;
A
#
# COMPACT_ATOMS: atom_id res chain seq x y z
N MET A 1 -17.21 -9.42 -8.48
CA MET A 1 -17.83 -8.33 -9.27
C MET A 1 -16.81 -7.57 -10.15
N THR A 2 -15.72 -8.17 -10.58
CA THR A 2 -14.62 -7.47 -11.27
C THR A 2 -14.46 -7.87 -12.74
N ASN A 3 -15.21 -8.83 -13.25
CA ASN A 3 -15.04 -9.35 -14.62
C ASN A 3 -15.75 -8.53 -15.70
N ASP A 4 -16.73 -7.68 -15.36
CA ASP A 4 -17.51 -6.94 -16.38
C ASP A 4 -16.76 -5.74 -16.98
N ILE A 5 -15.74 -5.21 -16.30
CA ILE A 5 -14.93 -4.11 -16.83
C ILE A 5 -14.04 -4.59 -18.00
N TYR A 6 -13.76 -5.88 -18.05
CA TYR A 6 -12.83 -6.52 -18.99
C TYR A 6 -13.52 -7.16 -20.20
N SER A 7 -14.84 -7.22 -20.21
CA SER A 7 -15.61 -7.85 -21.31
C SER A 7 -15.55 -6.98 -22.56
N GLY A 8 -14.55 -7.19 -23.35
CA GLY A 8 -14.26 -6.87 -24.71
C GLY A 8 -15.05 -5.75 -25.43
N GLY A 9 -14.31 -4.85 -26.02
CA GLY A 9 -14.83 -3.80 -26.88
C GLY A 9 -14.18 -2.44 -26.61
N SER A 10 -14.48 -1.46 -27.44
CA SER A 10 -14.08 -0.08 -27.25
C SER A 10 -14.78 0.50 -26.03
N ARG A 11 -14.03 0.93 -25.01
CA ARG A 11 -14.57 1.59 -23.81
C ARG A 11 -14.51 3.10 -23.97
N LYS A 12 -15.58 3.77 -23.55
CA LYS A 12 -15.57 5.23 -23.41
C LYS A 12 -15.11 5.59 -22.00
N VAL A 13 -13.89 6.06 -21.88
CA VAL A 13 -13.29 6.48 -20.60
C VAL A 13 -13.23 8.00 -20.54
N THR A 14 -13.76 8.57 -19.47
CA THR A 14 -13.66 10.00 -19.12
C THR A 14 -13.27 10.13 -17.65
N PHE A 15 -12.79 11.33 -17.28
CA PHE A 15 -12.36 11.61 -15.92
C PHE A 15 -13.12 12.81 -15.37
N ARG A 16 -13.42 12.74 -14.08
CA ARG A 16 -14.03 13.81 -13.29
C ARG A 16 -13.22 14.00 -12.03
N TYR A 17 -13.14 15.22 -11.54
CA TYR A 17 -12.38 15.56 -10.35
C TYR A 17 -13.30 16.27 -9.35
N ASP A 18 -13.70 15.53 -8.31
CA ASP A 18 -14.64 16.00 -7.31
C ASP A 18 -13.90 16.78 -6.22
N ILE A 19 -14.42 17.97 -5.89
CA ILE A 19 -13.94 18.76 -4.76
C ILE A 19 -14.68 18.28 -3.52
N ILE A 20 -13.91 17.82 -2.52
CA ILE A 20 -14.43 17.25 -1.28
C ILE A 20 -14.05 18.15 -0.11
N ARG A 21 -15.04 18.66 0.60
CA ARG A 21 -14.87 19.40 1.85
C ARG A 21 -15.46 18.59 3.02
N GLY A 22 -14.60 18.26 4.00
CA GLY A 22 -14.94 17.23 4.98
C GLY A 22 -15.16 15.88 4.29
N LEU A 23 -16.41 15.41 4.29
CA LEU A 23 -16.83 14.15 3.64
C LEU A 23 -17.79 14.38 2.45
N VAL A 24 -18.08 15.64 2.12
CA VAL A 24 -19.13 15.99 1.14
C VAL A 24 -18.51 16.53 -0.15
N LYS A 25 -19.01 16.05 -1.29
CA LYS A 25 -18.71 16.65 -2.59
C LYS A 25 -19.40 18.00 -2.68
N ILE A 26 -18.63 19.08 -2.87
CA ILE A 26 -19.13 20.46 -2.99
C ILE A 26 -19.09 21.00 -4.42
N GLY A 27 -18.38 20.35 -5.32
CA GLY A 27 -18.26 20.77 -6.70
C GLY A 27 -17.33 19.86 -7.49
N GLU A 28 -16.95 20.33 -8.67
CA GLU A 28 -16.00 19.67 -9.57
C GLU A 28 -14.89 20.66 -9.94
N ALA A 29 -13.67 20.15 -10.08
CA ALA A 29 -12.51 20.92 -10.46
C ALA A 29 -12.23 20.76 -11.95
N ASP A 30 -11.83 21.85 -12.60
CA ASP A 30 -11.28 21.83 -13.95
C ASP A 30 -9.78 21.48 -13.90
N VAL A 31 -9.44 20.25 -14.30
CA VAL A 31 -8.11 19.67 -14.25
C VAL A 31 -7.58 19.50 -15.67
N ILE A 32 -6.47 20.16 -15.96
CA ILE A 32 -5.81 20.11 -17.27
C ILE A 32 -5.09 18.77 -17.46
N SER A 33 -4.42 18.28 -16.40
CA SER A 33 -3.77 16.97 -16.40
C SER A 33 -3.65 16.42 -15.00
N CYS A 34 -3.68 15.10 -14.89
CA CYS A 34 -3.47 14.38 -13.64
C CYS A 34 -2.67 13.11 -13.92
N SER A 35 -1.70 12.81 -13.04
CA SER A 35 -1.06 11.51 -12.95
C SER A 35 -1.15 10.99 -11.52
N ILE A 36 -1.34 9.68 -11.37
CA ILE A 36 -1.38 9.01 -10.06
C ILE A 36 -0.27 7.97 -10.02
N ASN A 37 0.42 7.92 -8.90
CA ASN A 37 1.39 6.90 -8.56
C ASN A 37 0.99 6.24 -7.25
N TYR A 38 1.05 4.93 -7.20
CA TYR A 38 0.84 4.11 -6.03
C TYR A 38 2.08 3.26 -5.77
N ASP A 39 2.57 3.25 -4.53
CA ASP A 39 3.71 2.46 -4.11
C ASP A 39 3.45 1.90 -2.70
N SER A 40 3.31 0.58 -2.61
CA SER A 40 3.01 -0.11 -1.35
C SER A 40 4.14 -0.02 -0.32
N GLU A 41 5.36 0.32 -0.74
CA GLU A 41 6.52 0.45 0.15
C GLU A 41 6.79 1.90 0.59
N ALA A 42 6.25 2.87 -0.14
CA ALA A 42 6.38 4.28 0.24
C ALA A 42 5.66 4.60 1.55
N THR A 43 6.12 5.62 2.28
CA THR A 43 5.47 6.08 3.52
C THR A 43 4.04 6.54 3.24
N ILE A 44 3.83 7.35 2.20
CA ILE A 44 2.51 7.71 1.68
C ILE A 44 2.31 6.87 0.42
N LYS A 45 1.31 6.00 0.46
CA LYS A 45 1.14 4.95 -0.57
C LYS A 45 0.66 5.50 -1.90
N ARG A 46 -0.22 6.52 -1.88
CA ARG A 46 -0.81 7.08 -3.10
C ARG A 46 -0.48 8.56 -3.21
N THR A 47 0.15 8.93 -4.33
CA THR A 47 0.51 10.30 -4.65
C THR A 47 -0.04 10.68 -6.01
N ALA A 48 -0.23 11.96 -6.24
CA ALA A 48 -0.66 12.46 -7.54
C ALA A 48 0.03 13.78 -7.90
N LYS A 49 0.03 14.10 -9.18
CA LYS A 49 0.41 15.43 -9.69
C LYS A 49 -0.76 15.97 -10.47
N PHE A 50 -1.20 17.17 -10.08
CA PHE A 50 -2.30 17.86 -10.73
C PHE A 50 -1.79 19.12 -11.44
N LYS A 51 -2.34 19.36 -12.61
CA LYS A 51 -2.31 20.69 -13.26
C LYS A 51 -3.75 21.15 -13.37
N LEU A 52 -4.08 22.26 -12.67
CA LEU A 52 -5.41 22.78 -12.52
C LEU A 52 -5.57 24.08 -13.31
N SER A 53 -6.78 24.35 -13.81
CA SER A 53 -7.14 25.64 -14.35
C SER A 53 -6.98 26.74 -13.28
N HIS A 54 -6.59 27.95 -13.71
CA HIS A 54 -6.45 29.09 -12.80
C HIS A 54 -7.80 29.51 -12.19
N ASP A 55 -8.88 29.36 -12.91
CA ASP A 55 -10.23 29.80 -12.49
C ASP A 55 -10.95 28.80 -11.58
N ILE A 56 -10.17 27.90 -10.94
CA ILE A 56 -10.73 26.88 -10.04
C ILE A 56 -11.23 27.51 -8.73
N ASN A 57 -12.44 27.17 -8.33
CA ASN A 57 -12.96 27.48 -7.01
C ASN A 57 -12.60 26.36 -6.01
N PHE A 58 -11.36 26.35 -5.56
CA PHE A 58 -10.77 25.32 -4.69
C PHE A 58 -10.01 25.98 -3.54
N ASP A 59 -10.34 25.59 -2.31
CA ASP A 59 -9.62 26.02 -1.14
C ASP A 59 -8.47 25.04 -0.84
N PHE A 60 -7.26 25.44 -1.20
CA PHE A 60 -6.04 24.60 -1.04
C PHE A 60 -5.74 24.20 0.42
N LEU A 61 -6.38 24.84 1.41
CA LEU A 61 -6.17 24.53 2.82
C LEU A 61 -7.18 23.51 3.35
N ASN A 62 -8.42 23.52 2.83
CA ASN A 62 -9.51 22.76 3.43
C ASN A 62 -10.13 21.72 2.49
N ASP A 63 -9.93 21.83 1.18
CA ASP A 63 -10.52 20.94 0.22
C ASP A 63 -9.57 19.81 -0.17
N LYS A 64 -10.16 18.65 -0.47
CA LYS A 64 -9.48 17.49 -1.06
C LYS A 64 -9.98 17.32 -2.49
N LEU A 65 -9.15 16.72 -3.33
CA LEU A 65 -9.50 16.44 -4.72
C LEU A 65 -9.61 14.92 -4.92
N ARG A 66 -10.78 14.44 -5.34
CA ARG A 66 -10.99 13.03 -5.67
C ARG A 66 -11.00 12.85 -7.17
N ALA A 67 -10.06 12.03 -7.67
CA ALA A 67 -10.03 11.62 -9.06
C ALA A 67 -11.01 10.46 -9.28
N VAL A 68 -11.89 10.58 -10.27
CA VAL A 68 -12.90 9.58 -10.64
C VAL A 68 -12.76 9.24 -12.11
N MET A 69 -12.59 7.97 -12.41
CA MET A 69 -12.71 7.43 -13.76
C MET A 69 -14.17 7.04 -14.03
N ILE A 70 -14.68 7.40 -15.18
CA ILE A 70 -16.00 6.98 -15.65
C ILE A 70 -15.79 6.10 -16.88
N SER A 71 -16.11 4.82 -16.78
CA SER A 71 -16.04 3.87 -17.87
C SER A 71 -17.44 3.37 -18.20
N ASP A 72 -17.89 3.67 -19.42
CA ASP A 72 -19.23 3.29 -19.92
C ASP A 72 -20.36 3.64 -18.93
N GLY A 73 -20.25 4.79 -18.26
CA GLY A 73 -21.21 5.31 -17.28
C GLY A 73 -21.03 4.81 -15.84
N THR A 74 -20.14 3.86 -15.60
CA THR A 74 -19.81 3.40 -14.23
C THR A 74 -18.66 4.22 -13.67
N GLU A 75 -18.81 4.70 -12.43
CA GLU A 75 -17.85 5.54 -11.74
C GLU A 75 -16.92 4.71 -10.84
N TYR A 76 -15.64 5.02 -10.92
CA TYR A 76 -14.59 4.39 -10.11
C TYR A 76 -13.72 5.48 -9.49
N ALA A 77 -13.70 5.59 -8.18
CA ALA A 77 -12.75 6.43 -7.48
C ALA A 77 -11.33 5.86 -7.67
N LEU A 78 -10.36 6.75 -7.94
CA LEU A 78 -8.95 6.38 -8.12
C LEU A 78 -8.07 6.87 -6.97
N GLY A 79 -8.59 7.76 -6.15
CA GLY A 79 -7.93 8.31 -4.97
C GLY A 79 -8.49 9.65 -4.55
N THR A 80 -8.34 9.96 -3.28
CA THR A 80 -8.70 11.26 -2.69
C THR A 80 -7.44 11.88 -2.11
N PHE A 81 -7.13 13.10 -2.52
CA PHE A 81 -5.82 13.72 -2.32
C PHE A 81 -5.93 15.07 -1.62
N ILE A 82 -4.98 15.35 -0.75
CA ILE A 82 -4.66 16.67 -0.19
C ILE A 82 -3.56 17.27 -1.07
N LEU A 83 -3.79 18.46 -1.59
CA LEU A 83 -2.83 19.14 -2.43
C LEU A 83 -1.76 19.83 -1.57
N SER A 84 -0.52 19.64 -1.95
CA SER A 84 0.64 20.36 -1.41
C SER A 84 0.68 21.79 -1.97
N THR A 85 1.75 22.51 -1.70
CA THR A 85 1.95 23.90 -2.13
C THR A 85 1.74 24.05 -3.65
N PRO A 86 0.71 24.79 -4.09
CA PRO A 86 0.47 25.02 -5.49
C PRO A 86 1.46 26.04 -6.06
N THR A 87 1.99 25.74 -7.23
CA THR A 87 2.81 26.68 -8.02
C THR A 87 1.96 27.28 -9.13
N LEU A 88 1.76 28.59 -9.10
CA LEU A 88 1.11 29.31 -10.18
C LEU A 88 2.11 29.55 -11.32
N SER A 89 1.75 29.10 -12.52
CA SER A 89 2.43 29.42 -13.77
C SER A 89 1.51 30.26 -14.64
N GLN A 90 1.98 31.42 -15.10
CA GLN A 90 1.21 32.34 -15.90
C GLN A 90 2.06 32.81 -17.08
N ASP A 91 1.48 32.78 -18.29
CA ASP A 91 2.02 33.37 -19.50
C ASP A 91 1.04 34.41 -20.08
N ALA A 92 1.31 34.91 -21.27
CA ALA A 92 0.48 35.96 -21.91
C ALA A 92 -0.95 35.50 -22.27
N SER A 93 -1.19 34.19 -22.33
CA SER A 93 -2.43 33.57 -22.82
C SER A 93 -3.10 32.61 -21.85
N SER A 94 -2.38 32.11 -20.84
CA SER A 94 -2.89 31.09 -19.93
C SER A 94 -2.30 31.23 -18.55
N ALA A 95 -3.06 30.76 -17.55
CA ALA A 95 -2.59 30.59 -16.19
C ALA A 95 -3.04 29.23 -15.66
N SER A 96 -2.20 28.57 -14.87
CA SER A 96 -2.50 27.26 -14.29
C SER A 96 -1.77 27.05 -12.98
N TYR A 97 -2.36 26.25 -12.08
CA TYR A 97 -1.70 25.76 -10.88
C TYR A 97 -1.14 24.36 -11.12
N SER A 98 0.09 24.12 -10.65
CA SER A 98 0.66 22.77 -10.57
C SER A 98 0.89 22.43 -9.09
N ALA A 99 0.44 21.27 -8.66
CA ALA A 99 0.60 20.80 -7.28
C ALA A 99 0.91 19.29 -7.24
N GLU A 100 1.79 18.91 -6.33
CA GLU A 100 1.87 17.54 -5.84
C GLU A 100 0.75 17.30 -4.84
N ALA A 101 0.31 16.06 -4.73
CA ALA A 101 -0.79 15.71 -3.85
C ALA A 101 -0.56 14.33 -3.24
N TYR A 102 -1.04 14.16 -2.02
CA TYR A 102 -0.84 13.00 -1.19
C TYR A 102 -2.18 12.46 -0.70
N ASP A 103 -2.29 11.16 -0.50
CA ASP A 103 -3.47 10.59 0.13
C ASP A 103 -3.64 11.08 1.58
N THR A 104 -4.75 10.77 2.20
CA THR A 104 -5.12 11.30 3.53
C THR A 104 -4.21 10.83 4.66
N THR A 105 -3.34 9.83 4.46
CA THR A 105 -2.36 9.40 5.46
C THR A 105 -1.29 10.45 5.72
N ILE A 106 -1.13 11.45 4.82
CA ILE A 106 -0.22 12.58 5.02
C ILE A 106 -0.52 13.32 6.34
N ILE A 107 -1.79 13.40 6.74
CA ILE A 107 -2.20 14.04 8.00
C ILE A 107 -1.48 13.39 9.18
N LEU A 108 -1.42 12.05 9.22
CA LEU A 108 -0.75 11.32 10.30
C LEU A 108 0.77 11.39 10.22
N LYS A 109 1.32 11.57 9.01
CA LYS A 109 2.77 11.73 8.83
C LYS A 109 3.26 13.09 9.30
N GLU A 110 2.48 14.14 9.06
CA GLU A 110 2.83 15.51 9.43
C GLU A 110 2.50 15.84 10.88
N ASP A 111 1.47 15.20 11.44
CA ASP A 111 1.09 15.34 12.85
C ASP A 111 1.98 14.43 13.72
N CYS A 112 2.94 15.06 14.39
CA CYS A 112 3.87 14.40 15.30
C CYS A 112 3.41 14.53 16.74
N LEU A 113 3.86 13.58 17.59
CA LEU A 113 3.63 13.65 19.03
C LEU A 113 4.24 14.92 19.62
N THR A 114 3.45 15.74 20.30
CA THR A 114 3.88 16.97 20.98
C THR A 114 4.30 16.72 22.43
N GLU A 115 3.99 15.54 22.96
CA GLU A 115 4.40 15.03 24.26
C GLU A 115 4.74 13.53 24.12
N ARG A 116 5.40 12.96 25.12
CA ARG A 116 5.68 11.54 25.16
C ARG A 116 4.36 10.78 25.26
N ALA A 117 4.09 9.87 24.33
CA ALA A 117 2.91 9.01 24.39
C ALA A 117 3.24 7.75 25.21
N TYR A 118 2.35 7.42 26.15
CA TYR A 118 2.45 6.24 26.99
C TYR A 118 1.17 5.42 26.90
N PHE A 119 1.31 4.14 26.62
CA PHE A 119 0.21 3.17 26.53
C PHE A 119 0.51 2.01 27.48
N PRO A 120 -0.35 1.77 28.50
CA PRO A 120 -0.09 0.73 29.49
C PRO A 120 -0.35 -0.67 28.93
N ALA A 121 0.35 -1.66 29.48
CA ALA A 121 0.10 -3.07 29.22
C ALA A 121 -1.39 -3.43 29.43
N GLY A 122 -1.90 -4.33 28.60
CA GLY A 122 -3.31 -4.76 28.62
C GLY A 122 -4.25 -3.91 27.80
N GLU A 123 -3.83 -2.76 27.26
CA GLU A 123 -4.65 -1.97 26.34
C GLU A 123 -4.73 -2.64 24.96
N LYS A 124 -5.89 -2.49 24.27
CA LYS A 124 -6.10 -3.06 22.94
C LYS A 124 -5.46 -2.16 21.86
N TYR A 125 -4.82 -2.78 20.87
CA TYR A 125 -4.19 -2.06 19.76
C TYR A 125 -5.17 -1.22 18.95
N ASP A 126 -6.38 -1.69 18.67
CA ASP A 126 -7.41 -0.95 17.92
C ASP A 126 -7.89 0.31 18.67
N ASN A 127 -7.97 0.25 20.01
CA ASN A 127 -8.32 1.40 20.83
C ASN A 127 -7.23 2.48 20.78
N ILE A 128 -5.96 2.06 20.92
CA ILE A 128 -4.81 2.98 20.85
C ILE A 128 -4.79 3.67 19.48
N ILE A 129 -4.84 2.89 18.41
CA ILE A 129 -4.81 3.41 17.04
C ILE A 129 -5.98 4.37 16.80
N SER A 130 -7.20 3.99 17.20
CA SER A 130 -8.37 4.86 17.08
C SER A 130 -8.20 6.17 17.84
N SER A 131 -7.62 6.15 19.05
CA SER A 131 -7.35 7.36 19.83
C SER A 131 -6.35 8.29 19.14
N ILE A 132 -5.32 7.73 18.51
CA ILE A 132 -4.33 8.48 17.73
C ILE A 132 -4.98 9.12 16.50
N LEU A 133 -5.81 8.38 15.75
CA LEU A 133 -6.55 8.91 14.60
C LEU A 133 -7.45 10.08 14.99
N ILE A 134 -8.22 9.93 16.08
CA ILE A 134 -9.09 10.99 16.61
C ILE A 134 -8.27 12.20 17.03
N SER A 135 -7.13 12.00 17.69
CA SER A 135 -6.24 13.09 18.12
C SER A 135 -5.63 13.86 16.95
N ALA A 136 -5.53 13.23 15.77
CA ALA A 136 -5.10 13.84 14.51
C ALA A 136 -6.26 14.51 13.73
N GLY A 137 -7.48 14.54 14.30
CA GLY A 137 -8.66 15.09 13.65
C GLY A 137 -9.25 14.21 12.55
N ILE A 138 -8.82 12.95 12.44
CA ILE A 138 -9.34 12.00 11.45
C ILE A 138 -10.62 11.39 12.03
N THR A 139 -11.73 11.60 11.34
CA THR A 139 -13.05 11.06 11.71
C THR A 139 -13.55 9.98 10.75
N ASP A 140 -12.97 9.92 9.55
CA ASP A 140 -13.31 8.92 8.53
C ASP A 140 -12.26 7.81 8.53
N TYR A 141 -12.49 6.81 9.38
CA TYR A 141 -11.63 5.65 9.48
C TYR A 141 -12.42 4.36 9.75
N ARG A 142 -11.83 3.23 9.36
CA ARG A 142 -12.33 1.90 9.62
C ARG A 142 -11.20 0.99 10.08
N ILE A 143 -10.97 0.94 11.39
CA ILE A 143 -10.03 0.02 12.01
C ILE A 143 -10.80 -1.25 12.42
N PRO A 144 -10.37 -2.44 11.98
CA PRO A 144 -10.98 -3.70 12.41
C PRO A 144 -10.77 -3.91 13.91
N ASN A 145 -11.62 -4.73 14.53
CA ASN A 145 -11.36 -5.18 15.91
C ASN A 145 -10.06 -6.01 15.93
N ILE A 146 -9.06 -5.53 16.65
CA ILE A 146 -7.79 -6.22 16.89
C ILE A 146 -7.87 -6.83 18.30
N ASP A 147 -8.12 -8.13 18.35
CA ASP A 147 -8.29 -8.83 19.63
C ASP A 147 -6.95 -9.24 20.26
N VAL A 148 -5.97 -8.34 20.13
CA VAL A 148 -4.62 -8.44 20.70
C VAL A 148 -4.42 -7.28 21.65
N ARG A 149 -3.68 -7.51 22.73
CA ARG A 149 -3.39 -6.51 23.77
C ARG A 149 -1.90 -6.34 23.93
N LEU A 150 -1.49 -5.13 24.31
CA LEU A 150 -0.12 -4.86 24.71
C LEU A 150 0.31 -5.79 25.85
N GLN A 151 1.44 -6.45 25.69
CA GLN A 151 2.02 -7.34 26.72
C GLN A 151 2.92 -6.60 27.70
N ALA A 152 3.41 -5.44 27.30
CA ALA A 152 4.22 -4.53 28.10
C ALA A 152 3.81 -3.09 27.84
N ASP A 153 4.21 -2.18 28.70
CA ASP A 153 4.02 -0.75 28.51
C ASP A 153 4.75 -0.30 27.23
N ARG A 154 4.13 0.62 26.49
CA ARG A 154 4.72 1.19 25.25
C ARG A 154 4.85 2.68 25.37
N GLU A 155 6.02 3.18 25.05
CA GLU A 155 6.32 4.61 25.00
C GLU A 155 6.82 5.02 23.62
N PHE A 156 6.42 6.20 23.19
CA PHE A 156 6.91 6.84 21.98
C PHE A 156 7.39 8.25 22.28
N GLU A 157 8.52 8.59 21.70
CA GLU A 157 9.18 9.87 21.97
C GLU A 157 8.46 11.05 21.31
N ILE A 158 8.68 12.24 21.87
CA ILE A 158 8.22 13.50 21.28
C ILE A 158 8.80 13.64 19.87
N GLY A 159 7.99 14.13 18.93
CA GLY A 159 8.37 14.31 17.53
C GLY A 159 8.18 13.08 16.65
N THR A 160 7.81 11.91 17.21
CA THR A 160 7.46 10.72 16.41
C THR A 160 6.19 10.99 15.62
N PRO A 161 6.18 10.78 14.28
CA PRO A 161 4.97 10.90 13.47
C PRO A 161 3.89 9.92 13.94
N LYS A 162 2.65 10.38 14.03
CA LYS A 162 1.52 9.50 14.41
C LYS A 162 1.33 8.32 13.47
N LEU A 163 1.66 8.48 12.18
CA LEU A 163 1.68 7.39 11.21
C LEU A 163 2.67 6.28 11.60
N GLU A 164 3.87 6.66 12.04
CA GLU A 164 4.89 5.72 12.49
C GLU A 164 4.44 4.97 13.75
N VAL A 165 3.85 5.67 14.72
CA VAL A 165 3.30 5.06 15.94
C VAL A 165 2.24 4.01 15.56
N CYS A 166 1.27 4.36 14.72
CA CYS A 166 0.24 3.43 14.28
C CYS A 166 0.84 2.22 13.55
N ASN A 167 1.78 2.43 12.63
CA ASN A 167 2.37 1.36 11.84
C ASN A 167 3.23 0.43 12.68
N THR A 168 3.96 0.94 13.68
CA THR A 168 4.73 0.12 14.63
C THR A 168 3.79 -0.79 15.42
N LEU A 169 2.69 -0.25 15.96
CA LEU A 169 1.71 -1.03 16.70
C LEU A 169 1.02 -2.09 15.81
N LEU A 170 0.70 -1.76 14.57
CA LEU A 170 0.11 -2.69 13.63
C LEU A 170 1.08 -3.82 13.21
N ASP A 171 2.36 -3.48 13.02
CA ASP A 171 3.41 -4.47 12.71
C ASP A 171 3.57 -5.49 13.85
N GLU A 172 3.57 -5.05 15.10
CA GLU A 172 3.60 -5.90 16.29
C GLU A 172 2.36 -6.81 16.41
N ALA A 173 1.19 -6.30 16.00
CA ALA A 173 -0.07 -7.06 16.00
C ALA A 173 -0.27 -7.97 14.77
N ASN A 174 0.71 -8.06 13.85
CA ASN A 174 0.62 -8.76 12.57
C ASN A 174 -0.51 -8.23 11.66
N TYR A 175 -0.62 -6.91 11.57
CA TYR A 175 -1.52 -6.21 10.66
C TYR A 175 -0.74 -5.46 9.58
N ASN A 176 -1.40 -5.15 8.48
CA ASN A 176 -0.89 -4.28 7.43
C ASN A 176 -0.80 -2.84 7.94
N PRO A 177 0.09 -2.00 7.38
CA PRO A 177 0.18 -0.60 7.78
C PRO A 177 -1.11 0.17 7.51
N ILE A 178 -1.24 1.34 8.09
CA ILE A 178 -2.29 2.31 7.75
C ILE A 178 -2.23 2.66 6.27
N ILE A 179 -3.36 2.60 5.61
CA ILE A 179 -3.56 3.03 4.23
C ILE A 179 -4.81 3.90 4.12
N ALA A 180 -4.88 4.70 3.07
CA ALA A 180 -6.11 5.35 2.64
C ALA A 180 -6.72 4.59 1.46
N ASP A 181 -8.03 4.31 1.52
CA ASP A 181 -8.75 3.77 0.38
C ASP A 181 -8.94 4.85 -0.72
N GLU A 182 -9.62 4.51 -1.80
CA GLU A 182 -9.85 5.42 -2.93
C GLU A 182 -10.73 6.63 -2.56
N TYR A 183 -11.51 6.50 -1.49
CA TYR A 183 -12.37 7.56 -0.98
C TYR A 183 -11.69 8.43 0.08
N GLY A 184 -10.46 8.06 0.48
CA GLY A 184 -9.67 8.76 1.49
C GLY A 184 -10.00 8.31 2.93
N GLN A 185 -10.76 7.22 3.10
CA GLN A 185 -11.01 6.63 4.41
C GLN A 185 -9.75 5.90 4.89
N ILE A 186 -9.34 6.17 6.12
CA ILE A 186 -8.20 5.49 6.76
C ILE A 186 -8.60 4.08 7.18
N THR A 187 -7.79 3.10 6.78
CA THR A 187 -8.06 1.69 7.09
C THR A 187 -6.78 0.89 7.27
N THR A 188 -6.91 -0.32 7.79
CA THR A 188 -5.91 -1.38 7.82
C THR A 188 -6.61 -2.72 7.71
N SER A 189 -5.86 -3.78 7.52
CA SER A 189 -6.35 -5.16 7.49
C SER A 189 -5.35 -6.11 8.13
N ARG A 190 -5.83 -7.27 8.60
CA ARG A 190 -4.94 -8.31 9.07
C ARG A 190 -4.00 -8.75 7.93
N TYR A 191 -2.73 -8.93 8.24
CA TYR A 191 -1.77 -9.46 7.27
C TYR A 191 -2.19 -10.86 6.82
N THR A 192 -2.16 -11.07 5.51
CA THR A 192 -2.34 -12.39 4.88
C THR A 192 -1.15 -12.61 3.97
N ALA A 193 -0.47 -13.74 4.14
CA ALA A 193 0.65 -14.07 3.26
C ALA A 193 0.19 -14.08 1.80
N PRO A 194 0.93 -13.45 0.87
CA PRO A 194 0.53 -13.37 -0.55
C PRO A 194 0.23 -14.74 -1.18
N SER A 195 0.92 -15.80 -0.73
CA SER A 195 0.70 -17.17 -1.18
C SER A 195 -0.66 -17.75 -0.76
N LEU A 196 -1.30 -17.20 0.27
CA LEU A 196 -2.62 -17.60 0.78
C LEU A 196 -3.72 -16.63 0.34
N ALA A 197 -3.35 -15.48 -0.24
CA ALA A 197 -4.30 -14.48 -0.67
C ALA A 197 -4.98 -14.89 -1.99
N THR A 198 -6.20 -14.41 -2.17
CA THR A 198 -6.97 -14.68 -3.40
C THR A 198 -6.46 -13.79 -4.53
N VAL A 199 -6.33 -14.35 -5.73
CA VAL A 199 -6.04 -13.58 -6.94
C VAL A 199 -7.15 -12.54 -7.16
N THR A 200 -6.77 -11.27 -7.20
CA THR A 200 -7.68 -10.14 -7.37
C THR A 200 -7.84 -9.75 -8.83
N ARG A 201 -6.81 -10.01 -9.65
CA ARG A 201 -6.75 -9.69 -11.08
C ARG A 201 -6.15 -10.84 -11.87
N ASP A 202 -6.65 -11.02 -13.09
CA ASP A 202 -6.13 -12.00 -14.05
C ASP A 202 -5.85 -11.30 -15.38
N TYR A 203 -4.58 -11.26 -15.79
CA TYR A 203 -4.14 -10.66 -17.04
C TYR A 203 -3.62 -11.75 -17.97
N CYS A 204 -4.40 -12.05 -19.00
CA CYS A 204 -4.11 -13.08 -19.99
C CYS A 204 -3.82 -12.45 -21.35
N ASP A 205 -2.98 -13.12 -22.16
CA ASP A 205 -2.73 -12.78 -23.57
C ASP A 205 -3.77 -13.52 -24.43
N ASP A 206 -5.00 -12.99 -24.44
CA ASP A 206 -6.12 -13.50 -25.23
C ASP A 206 -6.72 -12.39 -26.12
N GLU A 207 -7.81 -12.68 -26.82
CA GLU A 207 -8.50 -11.72 -27.71
C GLU A 207 -9.04 -10.49 -26.99
N LEU A 208 -9.21 -10.55 -25.66
CA LEU A 208 -9.70 -9.47 -24.80
C LEU A 208 -8.59 -8.85 -23.97
N SER A 209 -7.33 -9.19 -24.28
CA SER A 209 -6.17 -8.75 -23.53
C SER A 209 -6.09 -7.23 -23.42
N VAL A 210 -5.89 -6.76 -22.19
CA VAL A 210 -5.58 -5.36 -21.87
C VAL A 210 -4.10 -5.16 -21.59
N ILE A 211 -3.30 -6.23 -21.63
CA ILE A 211 -1.87 -6.22 -21.35
C ILE A 211 -1.06 -5.79 -22.60
N SER A 212 -0.09 -4.91 -22.40
CA SER A 212 0.87 -4.59 -23.45
C SER A 212 1.80 -5.78 -23.72
N PRO A 213 2.18 -6.05 -24.98
CA PRO A 213 3.05 -7.15 -25.32
C PRO A 213 4.52 -6.99 -24.86
N ILE A 214 4.85 -5.84 -24.29
CA ILE A 214 6.20 -5.54 -23.78
C ILE A 214 6.22 -5.85 -22.28
N LEU A 215 7.02 -6.84 -21.90
CA LEU A 215 7.20 -7.29 -20.52
C LEU A 215 8.70 -7.27 -20.19
N GLU A 216 9.04 -6.85 -18.98
CA GLU A 216 10.40 -6.91 -18.46
C GLU A 216 10.40 -7.79 -17.21
N SER A 217 11.24 -8.82 -17.18
CA SER A 217 11.41 -9.72 -16.03
C SER A 217 12.85 -9.69 -15.57
N GLU A 218 13.06 -9.58 -14.26
CA GLU A 218 14.34 -9.61 -13.58
C GLU A 218 14.28 -10.60 -12.42
N ALA A 219 15.31 -11.45 -12.26
CA ALA A 219 15.42 -12.35 -11.14
C ALA A 219 16.71 -12.09 -10.35
N ASP A 220 16.58 -11.60 -9.10
CA ASP A 220 17.72 -11.42 -8.19
C ASP A 220 17.93 -12.67 -7.35
N PHE A 221 18.89 -13.51 -7.77
CA PHE A 221 19.25 -14.73 -7.04
C PHE A 221 20.26 -14.51 -5.91
N TYR A 222 20.87 -13.33 -5.81
CA TYR A 222 22.11 -13.21 -5.03
C TYR A 222 21.88 -12.80 -3.57
N ASN A 223 21.06 -11.78 -3.32
CA ASN A 223 20.99 -11.11 -2.01
C ASN A 223 19.82 -11.54 -1.13
N VAL A 224 18.88 -12.36 -1.63
CA VAL A 224 17.70 -12.73 -0.85
C VAL A 224 18.08 -13.73 0.25
N PRO A 225 17.83 -13.42 1.55
CA PRO A 225 18.07 -14.34 2.65
C PRO A 225 17.22 -15.61 2.56
N ASN A 226 17.66 -16.68 3.22
CA ASN A 226 16.94 -17.94 3.36
C ASN A 226 16.88 -18.44 4.81
N VAL A 227 17.47 -17.69 5.75
CA VAL A 227 17.32 -17.89 7.18
C VAL A 227 16.97 -16.54 7.79
N PHE A 228 15.89 -16.48 8.53
CA PHE A 228 15.34 -15.28 9.13
C PHE A 228 15.27 -15.45 10.64
N ILE A 229 15.64 -14.41 11.37
CA ILE A 229 15.76 -14.43 12.83
C ILE A 229 14.95 -13.27 13.39
N ALA A 230 14.11 -13.57 14.39
CA ALA A 230 13.46 -12.54 15.19
C ALA A 230 13.68 -12.82 16.69
N CYS A 231 13.86 -11.76 17.46
CA CYS A 231 13.89 -11.84 18.92
C CYS A 231 13.12 -10.67 19.52
N CYS A 232 12.31 -10.96 20.53
CA CYS A 232 11.63 -9.97 21.34
C CYS A 232 12.18 -10.09 22.77
N ASN A 233 12.98 -9.11 23.19
CA ASN A 233 13.71 -9.10 24.45
C ASN A 233 13.44 -7.83 25.26
N ASN A 234 12.21 -7.33 25.25
CA ASN A 234 11.82 -6.19 26.07
C ASN A 234 11.94 -6.58 27.56
N PRO A 235 12.71 -5.83 28.38
CA PRO A 235 12.90 -6.11 29.82
C PRO A 235 11.60 -6.11 30.65
N GLU A 236 10.53 -5.51 30.16
CA GLU A 236 9.22 -5.44 30.81
C GLU A 236 8.34 -6.68 30.54
N MET A 237 8.76 -7.52 29.58
CA MET A 237 8.08 -8.79 29.32
C MET A 237 8.54 -9.86 30.29
N GLU A 238 7.63 -10.77 30.66
CA GLU A 238 7.95 -11.88 31.58
C GLU A 238 9.01 -12.83 31.01
N ARG A 239 9.13 -12.92 29.69
CA ARG A 239 10.05 -13.83 28.99
C ARG A 239 10.55 -13.21 27.69
N GLU A 240 11.77 -13.55 27.34
CA GLU A 240 12.29 -13.32 26.00
C GLU A 240 11.74 -14.37 25.03
N TYR A 241 11.36 -13.92 23.82
CA TYR A 241 10.94 -14.81 22.74
C TYR A 241 12.00 -14.78 21.64
N TYR A 242 12.19 -15.93 21.03
CA TYR A 242 13.14 -16.13 19.96
C TYR A 242 12.54 -17.03 18.90
N SER A 243 12.65 -16.66 17.62
CA SER A 243 12.15 -17.43 16.49
C SER A 243 13.14 -17.41 15.33
N VAL A 244 13.28 -18.56 14.67
CA VAL A 244 14.08 -18.72 13.45
C VAL A 244 13.25 -19.45 12.40
N PHE A 245 13.13 -18.85 11.24
CA PHE A 245 12.58 -19.50 10.06
C PHE A 245 13.70 -19.78 9.04
N GLU A 246 13.84 -21.04 8.63
CA GLU A 246 14.77 -21.48 7.59
C GLU A 246 13.96 -22.03 6.41
N ASN A 247 14.12 -21.39 5.24
CA ASN A 247 13.60 -21.92 3.99
C ASN A 247 14.48 -23.09 3.54
N ASN A 248 14.05 -24.30 3.85
CA ASN A 248 14.72 -25.55 3.46
C ASN A 248 13.94 -26.39 2.43
N SER A 249 12.87 -25.82 1.84
CA SER A 249 12.05 -26.51 0.84
C SER A 249 12.84 -26.83 -0.42
N PRO A 250 12.87 -28.10 -0.87
CA PRO A 250 13.53 -28.49 -2.11
C PRO A 250 12.85 -27.87 -3.37
N SER A 251 11.59 -27.47 -3.26
CA SER A 251 10.84 -26.82 -4.35
C SER A 251 11.20 -25.35 -4.53
N SER A 252 11.77 -24.70 -3.50
CA SER A 252 12.14 -23.28 -3.52
C SER A 252 13.56 -23.08 -4.03
N LYS A 253 13.71 -22.37 -5.14
CA LYS A 253 15.03 -21.96 -5.68
C LYS A 253 15.86 -21.12 -4.71
N LEU A 254 15.20 -20.47 -3.73
CA LEU A 254 15.83 -19.64 -2.71
C LEU A 254 16.26 -20.43 -1.47
N SER A 255 15.88 -21.69 -1.33
CA SER A 255 16.11 -22.48 -0.14
C SER A 255 17.60 -22.74 0.14
N THR A 256 17.91 -23.05 1.39
CA THR A 256 19.24 -23.48 1.82
C THR A 256 19.70 -24.74 1.10
N VAL A 257 18.74 -25.65 0.77
CA VAL A 257 18.98 -26.89 0.06
C VAL A 257 19.37 -26.63 -1.40
N CYS A 258 18.58 -25.85 -2.14
CA CYS A 258 18.84 -25.56 -3.56
C CYS A 258 20.07 -24.68 -3.75
N ARG A 259 20.33 -23.74 -2.84
CA ARG A 259 21.49 -22.85 -2.90
C ARG A 259 22.77 -23.47 -2.32
N GLY A 260 22.68 -24.54 -1.54
CA GLY A 260 23.80 -25.16 -0.84
C GLY A 260 24.47 -24.25 0.18
N ARG A 261 23.82 -23.16 0.59
CA ARG A 261 24.36 -22.20 1.56
C ARG A 261 23.26 -21.46 2.30
N LYS A 262 23.57 -21.02 3.53
CA LYS A 262 22.72 -20.13 4.33
C LYS A 262 23.09 -18.67 4.07
N ILE A 263 22.08 -17.85 3.84
CA ILE A 263 22.13 -16.39 3.80
C ILE A 263 21.18 -15.92 4.88
N VAL A 264 21.74 -15.37 5.97
CA VAL A 264 20.97 -14.99 7.17
C VAL A 264 20.58 -13.54 7.06
N SER A 265 19.32 -13.22 7.37
CA SER A 265 18.83 -11.85 7.45
C SER A 265 19.45 -11.09 8.63
N GLU A 266 19.26 -9.79 8.66
CA GLU A 266 19.38 -9.03 9.92
C GLU A 266 18.38 -9.57 10.94
N VAL A 267 18.69 -9.40 12.24
CA VAL A 267 17.81 -9.81 13.32
C VAL A 267 16.69 -8.80 13.46
N TYR A 268 15.45 -9.24 13.25
CA TYR A 268 14.26 -8.42 13.51
C TYR A 268 14.02 -8.33 15.03
N LYS A 269 13.72 -7.15 15.52
CA LYS A 269 13.57 -6.88 16.96
C LYS A 269 12.26 -6.14 17.22
N PRO A 270 11.09 -6.80 17.13
CA PRO A 270 9.86 -6.18 17.61
C PRO A 270 9.94 -5.99 19.12
N ASP A 271 9.50 -4.83 19.60
CA ASP A 271 9.59 -4.51 21.03
C ASP A 271 8.54 -5.23 21.86
N CYS A 272 7.39 -5.56 21.28
CA CYS A 272 6.29 -6.22 21.96
C CYS A 272 5.59 -7.23 21.04
N ILE A 273 5.53 -8.48 21.45
CA ILE A 273 4.84 -9.56 20.74
C ILE A 273 4.03 -10.38 21.75
N GLU A 274 2.81 -10.75 21.38
CA GLU A 274 1.86 -11.40 22.28
C GLU A 274 2.32 -12.79 22.76
N SER A 275 2.93 -13.57 21.87
CA SER A 275 3.31 -14.95 22.17
C SER A 275 4.45 -15.44 21.26
N PRO A 276 5.10 -16.57 21.60
CA PRO A 276 6.07 -17.21 20.70
C PRO A 276 5.48 -17.53 19.32
N GLU A 277 4.22 -17.98 19.27
CA GLU A 277 3.52 -18.29 18.01
C GLU A 277 3.32 -17.02 17.15
N ALA A 278 3.01 -15.89 17.79
CA ALA A 278 2.92 -14.59 17.10
C ALA A 278 4.29 -14.14 16.56
N LEU A 279 5.39 -14.44 17.28
CA LEU A 279 6.75 -14.18 16.78
C LEU A 279 7.11 -15.10 15.61
N ASP A 280 6.64 -16.35 15.62
CA ASP A 280 6.80 -17.26 14.47
C ASP A 280 6.02 -16.76 13.24
N GLU A 281 4.81 -16.27 13.41
CA GLU A 281 4.04 -15.63 12.32
C GLU A 281 4.76 -14.36 11.81
N TYR A 282 5.28 -13.55 12.71
CA TYR A 282 6.04 -12.33 12.38
C TYR A 282 7.28 -12.65 11.53
N VAL A 283 8.12 -13.61 11.96
CA VAL A 283 9.35 -13.96 11.22
C VAL A 283 9.03 -14.58 9.84
N ARG A 284 7.96 -15.38 9.73
CA ARG A 284 7.49 -15.93 8.46
C ARG A 284 6.98 -14.83 7.52
N ARG A 285 6.29 -13.82 8.06
CA ARG A 285 5.89 -12.64 7.28
C ARG A 285 7.10 -11.93 6.71
N LYS A 286 8.12 -11.63 7.54
CA LYS A 286 9.36 -10.99 7.07
C LYS A 286 10.10 -11.84 6.03
N ALA A 287 10.07 -13.15 6.17
CA ALA A 287 10.62 -14.08 5.17
C ALA A 287 9.85 -14.00 3.83
N SER A 288 8.52 -13.96 3.88
CA SER A 288 7.69 -13.83 2.69
C SER A 288 7.94 -12.49 1.96
N GLU A 289 7.98 -11.39 2.71
CA GLU A 289 8.26 -10.05 2.18
C GLU A 289 9.63 -9.97 1.50
N ALA A 290 10.68 -10.47 2.17
CA ALA A 290 12.04 -10.47 1.62
C ALA A 290 12.20 -11.38 0.39
N SER A 291 11.48 -12.49 0.34
CA SER A 291 11.57 -13.44 -0.77
C SER A 291 10.78 -13.01 -2.00
N ALA A 292 9.79 -12.16 -1.84
CA ALA A 292 9.02 -11.60 -2.95
C ALA A 292 9.89 -10.76 -3.91
N VAL A 293 11.02 -10.24 -3.44
CA VAL A 293 11.95 -9.42 -4.26
C VAL A 293 12.70 -10.24 -5.33
N PHE A 294 12.64 -11.57 -5.26
CA PHE A 294 13.38 -12.46 -6.14
C PHE A 294 12.98 -12.38 -7.62
N ASP A 295 11.68 -12.30 -7.91
CA ASP A 295 11.14 -12.30 -9.28
C ASP A 295 10.38 -10.99 -9.49
N LYS A 296 10.94 -10.10 -10.28
CA LYS A 296 10.33 -8.82 -10.62
C LYS A 296 9.79 -8.87 -12.03
N LEU A 297 8.57 -8.45 -12.20
CA LEU A 297 7.91 -8.37 -13.48
C LEU A 297 7.32 -6.97 -13.67
N LYS A 298 7.69 -6.31 -14.76
CA LYS A 298 7.06 -5.06 -15.19
C LYS A 298 6.12 -5.32 -16.33
N ILE A 299 4.89 -4.86 -16.18
CA ILE A 299 3.89 -4.93 -17.24
C ILE A 299 3.25 -3.57 -17.43
N SER A 300 2.62 -3.38 -18.58
CA SER A 300 1.74 -2.25 -18.82
C SER A 300 0.39 -2.76 -19.29
N THR A 301 -0.69 -2.16 -18.77
CA THR A 301 -2.07 -2.50 -19.13
C THR A 301 -2.81 -1.27 -19.63
N ALA A 302 -3.97 -1.46 -20.24
CA ALA A 302 -4.95 -0.37 -20.32
C ALA A 302 -5.28 0.10 -18.89
N LEU A 303 -5.69 1.37 -18.74
CA LEU A 303 -6.04 1.91 -17.43
C LEU A 303 -7.19 1.11 -16.80
N MET A 304 -6.92 0.51 -15.65
CA MET A 304 -7.84 -0.34 -14.90
C MET A 304 -8.03 0.21 -13.48
N PRO A 305 -9.28 0.44 -13.05
CA PRO A 305 -9.56 0.90 -11.69
C PRO A 305 -9.50 -0.23 -10.66
N GLY A 306 -9.46 0.14 -9.39
CA GLY A 306 -9.59 -0.79 -8.26
C GLY A 306 -8.32 -1.56 -7.92
N HIS A 307 -7.14 -1.09 -8.33
CA HIS A 307 -5.85 -1.57 -7.84
C HIS A 307 -5.59 -0.99 -6.45
N GLY A 308 -5.35 -1.87 -5.49
CA GLY A 308 -5.21 -1.53 -4.07
C GLY A 308 -3.92 -2.03 -3.45
N TYR A 309 -3.90 -2.02 -2.12
CA TYR A 309 -2.75 -2.46 -1.34
C TYR A 309 -2.59 -3.98 -1.41
N HIS A 310 -1.41 -4.42 -1.86
CA HIS A 310 -1.03 -5.83 -1.96
C HIS A 310 -1.98 -6.69 -2.81
N ASP A 311 -2.47 -6.15 -3.92
CA ASP A 311 -3.24 -6.93 -4.88
C ASP A 311 -2.42 -8.10 -5.44
N ILE A 312 -3.08 -9.25 -5.54
CA ILE A 312 -2.51 -10.47 -6.12
C ILE A 312 -2.93 -10.58 -7.57
N ILE A 313 -1.96 -10.52 -8.46
CA ILE A 313 -2.18 -10.51 -9.91
C ILE A 313 -1.68 -11.81 -10.51
N ARG A 314 -2.54 -12.51 -11.26
CA ARG A 314 -2.10 -13.58 -12.15
C ARG A 314 -1.76 -12.98 -13.50
N VAL A 315 -0.60 -13.33 -14.02
CA VAL A 315 -0.18 -12.96 -15.38
C VAL A 315 0.03 -14.25 -16.17
N SER A 316 -0.57 -14.32 -17.36
CA SER A 316 -0.40 -15.44 -18.31
C SER A 316 -0.23 -14.84 -19.70
N CYS A 317 1.03 -14.53 -20.08
CA CYS A 317 1.36 -13.87 -21.33
C CYS A 317 2.61 -14.50 -21.93
N LYS A 318 2.48 -15.11 -23.10
CA LYS A 318 3.58 -15.80 -23.82
C LYS A 318 4.30 -16.81 -22.91
N ASP A 319 5.60 -16.60 -22.69
CA ASP A 319 6.47 -17.45 -21.88
C ASP A 319 6.44 -17.11 -20.38
N ILE A 320 5.71 -16.04 -20.00
CA ILE A 320 5.58 -15.59 -18.60
C ILE A 320 4.22 -16.03 -18.07
N SER A 321 4.25 -16.89 -17.06
CA SER A 321 3.04 -17.31 -16.33
C SER A 321 3.36 -17.43 -14.85
N GLY A 322 2.60 -16.73 -14.01
CA GLY A 322 2.83 -16.73 -12.57
C GLY A 322 1.78 -15.93 -11.79
N ILE A 323 1.93 -15.99 -10.48
CA ILE A 323 1.17 -15.18 -9.52
C ILE A 323 2.13 -14.17 -8.90
N TYR A 324 1.72 -12.93 -8.88
CA TYR A 324 2.54 -11.80 -8.47
C TYR A 324 1.79 -10.94 -7.45
N LEU A 325 2.54 -10.33 -6.55
CA LEU A 325 2.10 -9.27 -5.66
C LEU A 325 2.39 -7.92 -6.33
N GLU A 326 1.40 -7.05 -6.42
CA GLU A 326 1.58 -5.69 -6.93
C GLU A 326 2.28 -4.81 -5.89
N LYS A 327 3.45 -4.30 -6.25
CA LYS A 327 4.22 -3.37 -5.41
C LYS A 327 3.90 -1.92 -5.72
N SER A 328 3.85 -1.59 -6.99
CA SER A 328 3.53 -0.23 -7.41
C SER A 328 2.80 -0.21 -8.75
N TRP A 329 2.08 0.89 -8.98
CA TRP A 329 1.52 1.21 -10.28
C TRP A 329 1.51 2.72 -10.52
N SER A 330 1.50 3.10 -11.78
CA SER A 330 1.40 4.51 -12.16
C SER A 330 0.62 4.67 -13.46
N THR A 331 -0.09 5.80 -13.58
CA THR A 331 -0.86 6.10 -14.79
C THR A 331 -1.08 7.60 -14.94
N GLU A 332 -1.24 8.05 -16.20
CA GLU A 332 -1.80 9.36 -16.51
C GLU A 332 -3.31 9.22 -16.72
N LEU A 333 -4.10 10.15 -16.18
CA LEU A 333 -5.54 10.15 -16.33
C LEU A 333 -5.95 10.84 -17.64
N LYS A 334 -5.75 10.11 -18.72
CA LYS A 334 -6.21 10.48 -20.08
C LYS A 334 -6.70 9.25 -20.83
N ALA A 335 -7.64 9.44 -21.74
CA ALA A 335 -8.14 8.35 -22.58
C ALA A 335 -6.99 7.72 -23.38
N GLY A 336 -6.90 6.39 -23.39
CA GLY A 336 -5.85 5.64 -24.07
C GLY A 336 -4.50 5.61 -23.36
N ALA A 337 -4.37 6.16 -22.13
CA ALA A 337 -3.15 6.01 -21.35
C ALA A 337 -2.94 4.55 -20.94
N LEU A 338 -1.69 4.16 -20.82
CA LEU A 338 -1.31 2.89 -20.22
C LEU A 338 -1.07 3.08 -18.72
N MET A 339 -1.35 2.02 -17.98
CA MET A 339 -1.03 1.87 -16.56
C MET A 339 0.18 0.94 -16.46
N SER A 340 1.23 1.40 -15.82
CA SER A 340 2.45 0.64 -15.57
C SER A 340 2.37 -0.03 -14.20
N HIS A 341 2.79 -1.29 -14.11
CA HIS A 341 2.79 -2.07 -12.88
C HIS A 341 4.17 -2.66 -12.61
N ASP A 342 4.64 -2.53 -11.37
CA ASP A 342 5.78 -3.26 -10.85
C ASP A 342 5.27 -4.39 -9.95
N LEU A 343 5.56 -5.61 -10.35
CA LEU A 343 5.07 -6.84 -9.73
C LEU A 343 6.25 -7.63 -9.17
N VAL A 344 6.02 -8.35 -8.07
CA VAL A 344 7.00 -9.29 -7.49
C VAL A 344 6.38 -10.67 -7.35
N GLY A 345 7.15 -11.70 -7.63
CA GLY A 345 6.68 -13.09 -7.61
C GLY A 345 6.19 -13.52 -6.23
N VAL A 346 5.07 -14.23 -6.19
CA VAL A 346 4.55 -14.85 -4.98
C VAL A 346 5.05 -16.28 -4.90
N TYR A 347 5.89 -16.56 -3.90
CA TYR A 347 6.42 -17.89 -3.64
C TYR A 347 5.66 -18.54 -2.49
N GLN A 348 5.18 -19.75 -2.73
CA GLN A 348 4.61 -20.56 -1.68
C GLN A 348 5.77 -21.26 -0.95
N TYR A 349 5.94 -20.97 0.34
CA TYR A 349 6.73 -21.83 1.21
C TYR A 349 5.82 -22.99 1.59
N ASP A 350 6.29 -24.23 1.39
CA ASP A 350 5.65 -25.39 1.97
C ASP A 350 5.76 -25.22 3.52
N LEU A 351 4.65 -24.85 4.14
CA LEU A 351 4.51 -24.57 5.58
C LEU A 351 4.34 -25.88 6.34
#